data_0c16a5544cfe0ab686f89d755dd37de5
#
_entry.id   0c16a5544cfe0ab686f89d755dd37de5
#
_cell.length_a   1.000
_cell.length_b   1.000
_cell.length_c   1.000
_cell.angle_alpha   90.00
_cell.angle_beta   90.00
_cell.angle_gamma   90.00
#
_symmetry.space_group_name_H-M   'P 1'
#
loop_
_entity.id
_entity.type
_entity.pdbx_description
1 polymer ?
#
loop_
_entity_poly.entity_id
_entity_poly.type
_entity_poly.pdbx_seq_one_letter_code
_entity_poly.pdbx_strand_id
1 'polypeptide(L)'
;MKKTLLAVCFGGATLLSPLAMADDNFPRLETIGVGEVTAQPDMAMFTVAVEETRKSAQEAKQAVDKAVTAFMDRLQKSGVKRADIESANIYLHPQYHRSNDNPPELVGYQATRQVTVMVRDLDKLNTYLDNALGDGINHIQNIELKVSDAEKYQEQARQAAIKDAKSKAKSLAKGFDTDIDGVWNIRYFDPMPRPVMGRMAMDAAVETKATYQDAEITFRDRVEVVFRLEN
;
A
#
# COMPACT_ATOMS: atom_id res chain seq x y z
N MET A 1 -40.71 59.00 60.20
CA MET A 1 -39.64 58.00 60.39
C MET A 1 -39.32 57.39 59.05
N LYS A 2 -38.29 57.87 58.32
CA LYS A 2 -37.89 57.45 56.98
C LYS A 2 -36.60 56.61 57.13
N LYS A 3 -36.66 55.35 56.76
CA LYS A 3 -35.48 54.47 56.70
C LYS A 3 -34.94 54.46 55.26
N THR A 4 -33.76 55.01 55.11
CA THR A 4 -33.00 55.04 53.86
C THR A 4 -32.24 53.75 53.73
N LEU A 5 -32.48 53.02 52.67
CA LEU A 5 -31.72 51.76 52.31
C LEU A 5 -30.56 52.13 51.41
N LEU A 6 -29.33 51.87 51.86
CA LEU A 6 -28.11 52.12 51.07
C LEU A 6 -27.81 50.87 50.32
N ALA A 7 -27.89 50.88 48.98
CA ALA A 7 -27.49 49.79 48.10
C ALA A 7 -25.99 49.94 47.72
N VAL A 8 -25.17 49.02 48.16
CA VAL A 8 -23.75 48.90 47.78
C VAL A 8 -23.67 48.09 46.50
N CYS A 9 -23.37 48.72 45.38
CA CYS A 9 -23.02 48.04 44.13
C CYS A 9 -21.57 47.61 44.15
N PHE A 10 -21.33 46.28 44.26
CA PHE A 10 -20.01 45.65 44.11
C PHE A 10 -19.78 45.49 42.58
N GLY A 11 -19.02 46.38 41.99
CA GLY A 11 -18.55 46.27 40.63
C GLY A 11 -17.45 45.24 40.49
N GLY A 12 -17.78 44.06 40.01
CA GLY A 12 -16.77 43.05 39.65
C GLY A 12 -16.10 43.43 38.33
N ALA A 13 -14.87 43.91 38.39
CA ALA A 13 -14.02 44.09 37.21
C ALA A 13 -13.47 42.72 36.78
N THR A 14 -14.09 42.11 35.77
CA THR A 14 -13.56 40.96 35.09
C THR A 14 -12.35 41.39 34.22
N LEU A 15 -11.15 41.07 34.70
CA LEU A 15 -9.94 41.19 33.90
C LEU A 15 -10.00 40.14 32.76
N LEU A 16 -10.51 40.58 31.60
CA LEU A 16 -10.26 39.85 30.35
C LEU A 16 -8.77 40.01 30.03
N SER A 17 -7.96 39.00 30.40
CA SER A 17 -6.62 38.86 29.86
C SER A 17 -6.76 38.58 28.35
N PRO A 18 -6.21 39.42 27.47
CA PRO A 18 -6.12 39.03 26.07
C PRO A 18 -5.19 37.80 26.00
N LEU A 19 -5.72 36.67 25.55
CA LEU A 19 -4.91 35.59 25.07
C LEU A 19 -4.08 36.16 23.90
N ALA A 20 -2.82 36.52 24.17
CA ALA A 20 -1.87 36.84 23.13
C ALA A 20 -1.72 35.55 22.29
N MET A 21 -2.42 35.51 21.18
CA MET A 21 -2.08 34.61 20.08
C MET A 21 -0.66 35.02 19.70
N ALA A 22 0.31 34.18 19.99
CA ALA A 22 1.65 34.35 19.46
C ALA A 22 1.52 34.27 17.94
N ASP A 23 1.55 35.43 17.32
CA ASP A 23 1.61 35.53 15.86
C ASP A 23 3.05 35.10 15.49
N ASP A 24 3.22 33.86 15.01
CA ASP A 24 4.48 33.33 14.52
C ASP A 24 4.87 34.00 13.19
N ASN A 25 4.86 35.33 13.19
CA ASN A 25 5.16 36.17 12.04
C ASN A 25 6.68 36.39 11.93
N PHE A 26 7.40 35.36 11.46
CA PHE A 26 8.81 35.47 11.13
C PHE A 26 9.02 35.15 9.64
N PRO A 27 10.09 35.70 9.02
CA PRO A 27 10.43 35.37 7.64
C PRO A 27 10.64 33.87 7.48
N ARG A 28 9.85 33.27 6.60
CA ARG A 28 9.91 31.83 6.38
C ARG A 28 9.78 31.46 4.92
N LEU A 29 10.34 30.31 4.58
CA LEU A 29 10.26 29.71 3.27
C LEU A 29 9.74 28.29 3.41
N GLU A 30 8.70 27.97 2.68
CA GLU A 30 8.10 26.62 2.69
C GLU A 30 8.44 25.92 1.38
N THR A 31 8.97 24.71 1.47
CA THR A 31 9.28 23.89 0.30
C THR A 31 8.75 22.48 0.45
N ILE A 32 8.53 21.85 -0.71
CA ILE A 32 8.21 20.44 -0.80
C ILE A 32 9.37 19.77 -1.56
N GLY A 33 9.99 18.82 -0.88
CA GLY A 33 10.94 17.92 -1.50
C GLY A 33 10.26 16.64 -1.98
N VAL A 34 10.64 16.18 -3.15
CA VAL A 34 10.19 14.93 -3.76
C VAL A 34 11.40 14.10 -4.11
N GLY A 35 11.36 12.82 -3.77
CA GLY A 35 12.39 11.85 -4.13
C GLY A 35 11.80 10.64 -4.80
N GLU A 36 12.45 10.16 -5.82
CA GLU A 36 12.09 8.96 -6.55
C GLU A 36 13.32 8.07 -6.73
N VAL A 37 13.13 6.77 -6.53
CA VAL A 37 14.15 5.75 -6.77
C VAL A 37 13.48 4.57 -7.46
N THR A 38 14.09 4.05 -8.51
CA THR A 38 13.63 2.85 -9.21
C THR A 38 14.45 1.64 -8.79
N ALA A 39 13.79 0.49 -8.73
CA ALA A 39 14.42 -0.80 -8.47
C ALA A 39 13.85 -1.85 -9.41
N GLN A 40 14.70 -2.79 -9.82
CA GLN A 40 14.24 -3.98 -10.53
C GLN A 40 13.63 -4.96 -9.53
N PRO A 41 12.48 -5.59 -9.85
CA PRO A 41 11.91 -6.61 -9.01
C PRO A 41 12.82 -7.85 -8.97
N ASP A 42 12.97 -8.43 -7.80
CA ASP A 42 13.71 -9.67 -7.56
C ASP A 42 12.82 -10.78 -6.96
N MET A 43 11.57 -10.42 -6.64
CA MET A 43 10.57 -11.30 -6.07
C MET A 43 9.22 -11.11 -6.76
N ALA A 44 8.35 -12.10 -6.60
CA ALA A 44 6.93 -11.96 -6.96
C ALA A 44 6.04 -12.54 -5.88
N MET A 45 4.81 -12.07 -5.85
CA MET A 45 3.71 -12.68 -5.11
C MET A 45 2.60 -12.99 -6.09
N PHE A 46 2.10 -14.22 -6.07
CA PHE A 46 0.91 -14.54 -6.85
C PHE A 46 -0.17 -15.16 -5.98
N THR A 47 -1.41 -14.94 -6.37
CA THR A 47 -2.58 -15.50 -5.71
C THR A 47 -3.36 -16.35 -6.71
N VAL A 48 -3.64 -17.57 -6.30
CA VAL A 48 -4.50 -18.49 -7.05
C VAL A 48 -5.75 -18.80 -6.24
N ALA A 49 -6.82 -19.18 -6.91
CA ALA A 49 -8.02 -19.69 -6.28
C ALA A 49 -8.37 -21.06 -6.83
N VAL A 50 -8.80 -21.92 -5.91
CA VAL A 50 -9.48 -23.17 -6.23
C VAL A 50 -10.96 -22.95 -6.03
N GLU A 51 -11.74 -23.27 -7.04
CA GLU A 51 -13.20 -23.16 -7.00
C GLU A 51 -13.82 -24.48 -7.45
N GLU A 52 -14.65 -25.06 -6.61
CA GLU A 52 -15.29 -26.33 -6.85
C GLU A 52 -16.78 -26.28 -6.51
N THR A 53 -17.62 -26.76 -7.44
CA THR A 53 -19.07 -26.88 -7.23
C THR A 53 -19.44 -28.34 -7.14
N ARG A 54 -20.16 -28.74 -6.09
CA ARG A 54 -20.63 -30.10 -5.81
C ARG A 54 -22.08 -30.07 -5.35
N LYS A 55 -22.69 -31.24 -5.29
CA LYS A 55 -24.11 -31.39 -4.85
C LYS A 55 -24.28 -31.06 -3.37
N SER A 56 -23.27 -31.34 -2.55
CA SER A 56 -23.31 -31.05 -1.11
C SER A 56 -22.18 -30.10 -0.71
N ALA A 57 -22.39 -29.32 0.35
CA ALA A 57 -21.42 -28.47 0.95
C ALA A 57 -20.15 -29.22 1.40
N GLN A 58 -20.31 -30.40 1.94
CA GLN A 58 -19.22 -31.24 2.41
C GLN A 58 -18.32 -31.71 1.25
N GLU A 59 -18.93 -32.17 0.14
CA GLU A 59 -18.19 -32.58 -1.05
C GLU A 59 -17.43 -31.43 -1.70
N ALA A 60 -18.06 -30.25 -1.80
CA ALA A 60 -17.41 -29.06 -2.33
C ALA A 60 -16.18 -28.68 -1.49
N LYS A 61 -16.35 -28.66 -0.16
CA LYS A 61 -15.24 -28.39 0.78
C LYS A 61 -14.10 -29.40 0.63
N GLN A 62 -14.41 -30.70 0.60
CA GLN A 62 -13.40 -31.76 0.48
C GLN A 62 -12.63 -31.66 -0.85
N ALA A 63 -13.31 -31.33 -1.95
CA ALA A 63 -12.69 -31.18 -3.25
C ALA A 63 -11.67 -30.02 -3.24
N VAL A 64 -12.05 -28.86 -2.69
CA VAL A 64 -11.17 -27.70 -2.53
C VAL A 64 -9.99 -28.01 -1.62
N ASP A 65 -10.22 -28.62 -0.45
CA ASP A 65 -9.15 -28.97 0.49
C ASP A 65 -8.13 -29.92 -0.14
N LYS A 66 -8.60 -30.92 -0.91
CA LYS A 66 -7.74 -31.85 -1.62
C LYS A 66 -6.87 -31.15 -2.67
N ALA A 67 -7.46 -30.29 -3.49
CA ALA A 67 -6.73 -29.55 -4.53
C ALA A 67 -5.70 -28.60 -3.92
N VAL A 68 -6.07 -27.85 -2.89
CA VAL A 68 -5.16 -26.93 -2.18
C VAL A 68 -4.00 -27.70 -1.54
N THR A 69 -4.26 -28.83 -0.89
CA THR A 69 -3.21 -29.66 -0.28
C THR A 69 -2.23 -30.16 -1.34
N ALA A 70 -2.71 -30.70 -2.45
CA ALA A 70 -1.87 -31.20 -3.53
C ALA A 70 -1.01 -30.07 -4.13
N PHE A 71 -1.56 -28.89 -4.30
CA PHE A 71 -0.82 -27.73 -4.78
C PHE A 71 0.27 -27.30 -3.80
N MET A 72 -0.04 -27.18 -2.52
CA MET A 72 0.94 -26.81 -1.49
C MET A 72 2.09 -27.81 -1.41
N ASP A 73 1.80 -29.10 -1.50
CA ASP A 73 2.80 -30.16 -1.50
C ASP A 73 3.75 -30.05 -2.72
N ARG A 74 3.21 -29.73 -3.89
CA ARG A 74 4.01 -29.52 -5.09
C ARG A 74 4.91 -28.30 -4.99
N LEU A 75 4.39 -27.18 -4.51
CA LEU A 75 5.18 -25.98 -4.28
C LEU A 75 6.35 -26.26 -3.35
N GLN A 76 6.12 -26.99 -2.26
CA GLN A 76 7.18 -27.35 -1.31
C GLN A 76 8.21 -28.29 -1.94
N LYS A 77 7.79 -29.28 -2.73
CA LYS A 77 8.69 -30.15 -3.49
C LYS A 77 9.52 -29.40 -4.54
N SER A 78 8.97 -28.31 -5.07
CA SER A 78 9.67 -27.40 -6.01
C SER A 78 10.57 -26.38 -5.30
N GLY A 79 10.65 -26.42 -3.95
CA GLY A 79 11.56 -25.59 -3.17
C GLY A 79 10.94 -24.33 -2.55
N VAL A 80 9.63 -24.12 -2.67
CA VAL A 80 8.96 -23.02 -1.96
C VAL A 80 8.87 -23.34 -0.47
N LYS A 81 9.32 -22.43 0.38
CA LYS A 81 9.25 -22.63 1.83
C LYS A 81 7.79 -22.55 2.31
N ARG A 82 7.45 -23.35 3.32
CA ARG A 82 6.09 -23.33 3.89
C ARG A 82 5.68 -21.93 4.40
N ALA A 83 6.62 -21.17 4.91
CA ALA A 83 6.40 -19.80 5.39
C ALA A 83 6.05 -18.80 4.27
N ASP A 84 6.36 -19.13 3.03
CA ASP A 84 6.08 -18.32 1.84
C ASP A 84 4.76 -18.72 1.16
N ILE A 85 3.99 -19.64 1.77
CA ILE A 85 2.68 -20.09 1.28
C ILE A 85 1.61 -19.77 2.33
N GLU A 86 0.69 -18.92 1.96
CA GLU A 86 -0.46 -18.56 2.79
C GLU A 86 -1.74 -19.11 2.16
N SER A 87 -2.55 -19.81 2.95
CA SER A 87 -3.84 -20.31 2.51
C SER A 87 -4.94 -19.62 3.30
N ALA A 88 -5.81 -18.92 2.60
CA ALA A 88 -6.95 -18.23 3.20
C ALA A 88 -8.03 -19.20 3.71
N ASN A 89 -9.01 -18.65 4.44
CA ASN A 89 -10.19 -19.38 4.83
C ASN A 89 -10.98 -19.83 3.61
N ILE A 90 -11.73 -20.92 3.78
CA ILE A 90 -12.66 -21.40 2.75
C ILE A 90 -13.95 -20.56 2.77
N TYR A 91 -14.41 -20.17 1.59
CA TYR A 91 -15.73 -19.60 1.37
C TYR A 91 -16.64 -20.67 0.77
N LEU A 92 -17.81 -20.82 1.35
CA LEU A 92 -18.79 -21.82 0.94
C LEU A 92 -20.16 -21.16 0.83
N HIS A 93 -20.79 -21.28 -0.33
CA HIS A 93 -22.12 -20.73 -0.55
C HIS A 93 -22.98 -21.61 -1.46
N PRO A 94 -24.31 -21.63 -1.25
CA PRO A 94 -25.22 -22.35 -2.11
C PRO A 94 -25.33 -21.71 -3.48
N GLN A 95 -25.44 -22.52 -4.52
CA GLN A 95 -25.69 -22.10 -5.90
C GLN A 95 -27.14 -22.39 -6.26
N TYR A 96 -27.81 -21.35 -6.77
CA TYR A 96 -29.19 -21.43 -7.19
C TYR A 96 -29.33 -21.19 -8.69
N HIS A 97 -30.06 -22.04 -9.37
CA HIS A 97 -30.55 -21.77 -10.71
C HIS A 97 -31.78 -20.86 -10.63
N ARG A 98 -31.72 -19.72 -11.32
CA ARG A 98 -32.82 -18.76 -11.43
C ARG A 98 -33.43 -18.87 -12.82
N SER A 99 -34.71 -19.20 -12.92
CA SER A 99 -35.53 -19.11 -14.12
C SER A 99 -36.54 -17.97 -13.94
N ASN A 100 -36.94 -17.32 -15.02
CA ASN A 100 -37.90 -16.21 -14.94
C ASN A 100 -39.29 -16.65 -14.47
N ASP A 101 -39.60 -17.93 -14.65
CA ASP A 101 -40.95 -18.47 -14.42
C ASP A 101 -41.04 -19.37 -13.18
N ASN A 102 -39.93 -19.71 -12.53
CA ASN A 102 -39.91 -20.64 -11.40
C ASN A 102 -39.16 -20.06 -10.20
N PRO A 103 -39.50 -20.48 -8.95
CA PRO A 103 -38.69 -20.18 -7.78
C PRO A 103 -37.24 -20.65 -7.96
N PRO A 104 -36.27 -19.96 -7.33
CA PRO A 104 -34.87 -20.39 -7.39
C PRO A 104 -34.67 -21.81 -6.88
N GLU A 105 -34.08 -22.67 -7.69
CA GLU A 105 -33.77 -24.05 -7.35
C GLU A 105 -32.33 -24.21 -6.91
N LEU A 106 -32.08 -24.86 -5.78
CA LEU A 106 -30.73 -25.16 -5.29
C LEU A 106 -30.11 -26.24 -6.18
N VAL A 107 -29.04 -25.87 -6.91
CA VAL A 107 -28.34 -26.76 -7.83
C VAL A 107 -27.04 -27.34 -7.24
N GLY A 108 -26.55 -26.77 -6.14
CA GLY A 108 -25.34 -27.25 -5.48
C GLY A 108 -24.74 -26.25 -4.51
N TYR A 109 -23.50 -26.50 -4.15
CA TYR A 109 -22.68 -25.66 -3.29
C TYR A 109 -21.33 -25.39 -3.95
N GLN A 110 -20.94 -24.14 -3.96
CA GLN A 110 -19.62 -23.71 -4.43
C GLN A 110 -18.72 -23.45 -3.22
N ALA A 111 -17.55 -24.06 -3.25
CA ALA A 111 -16.48 -23.79 -2.30
C ALA A 111 -15.32 -23.10 -3.03
N THR A 112 -14.78 -22.04 -2.41
CA THR A 112 -13.63 -21.31 -2.96
C THR A 112 -12.58 -21.14 -1.87
N ARG A 113 -11.30 -21.33 -2.22
CA ARG A 113 -10.17 -21.10 -1.33
C ARG A 113 -9.02 -20.48 -2.09
N GLN A 114 -8.44 -19.43 -1.53
CA GLN A 114 -7.29 -18.72 -2.11
C GLN A 114 -6.00 -19.21 -1.47
N VAL A 115 -4.95 -19.25 -2.28
CA VAL A 115 -3.58 -19.51 -1.84
C VAL A 115 -2.68 -18.44 -2.41
N THR A 116 -1.99 -17.73 -1.54
CA THR A 116 -0.99 -16.71 -1.89
C THR A 116 0.40 -17.30 -1.71
N VAL A 117 1.25 -17.09 -2.69
CA VAL A 117 2.61 -17.64 -2.72
C VAL A 117 3.61 -16.51 -2.94
N MET A 118 4.60 -16.43 -2.06
CA MET A 118 5.75 -15.55 -2.22
C MET A 118 6.86 -16.28 -2.97
N VAL A 119 7.23 -15.77 -4.11
CA VAL A 119 8.31 -16.28 -4.97
C VAL A 119 9.54 -15.41 -4.75
N ARG A 120 10.55 -15.96 -4.06
CA ARG A 120 11.79 -15.24 -3.74
C ARG A 120 12.84 -15.28 -4.85
N ASP A 121 12.61 -16.05 -5.87
CA ASP A 121 13.45 -16.21 -7.06
C ASP A 121 12.53 -16.01 -8.28
N LEU A 122 12.60 -14.82 -8.86
CA LEU A 122 11.69 -14.42 -9.93
C LEU A 122 11.79 -15.33 -11.17
N ASP A 123 12.95 -15.92 -11.41
CA ASP A 123 13.17 -16.85 -12.54
C ASP A 123 12.31 -18.10 -12.43
N LYS A 124 11.89 -18.47 -11.21
CA LYS A 124 11.02 -19.63 -10.96
C LYS A 124 9.53 -19.34 -11.05
N LEU A 125 9.14 -18.07 -11.20
CA LEU A 125 7.73 -17.68 -11.18
C LEU A 125 6.91 -18.48 -12.19
N ASN A 126 7.33 -18.52 -13.45
CA ASN A 126 6.60 -19.25 -14.50
C ASN A 126 6.50 -20.76 -14.20
N THR A 127 7.56 -21.36 -13.67
CA THR A 127 7.53 -22.78 -13.26
C THR A 127 6.49 -23.03 -12.17
N TYR A 128 6.37 -22.12 -11.20
CA TYR A 128 5.36 -22.27 -10.14
C TYR A 128 3.94 -22.02 -10.63
N LEU A 129 3.76 -21.06 -11.57
CA LEU A 129 2.47 -20.82 -12.22
C LEU A 129 2.02 -22.02 -13.07
N ASP A 130 2.91 -22.59 -13.87
CA ASP A 130 2.63 -23.78 -14.69
C ASP A 130 2.29 -24.99 -13.80
N ASN A 131 3.00 -25.15 -12.69
CA ASN A 131 2.70 -26.18 -11.70
C ASN A 131 1.34 -25.97 -11.02
N ALA A 132 0.87 -24.74 -10.88
CA ALA A 132 -0.42 -24.45 -10.29
C ALA A 132 -1.57 -24.99 -11.14
N LEU A 133 -1.52 -24.77 -12.45
CA LEU A 133 -2.59 -25.11 -13.38
C LEU A 133 -2.89 -26.62 -13.48
N GLY A 134 -2.00 -27.49 -13.01
CA GLY A 134 -2.16 -28.94 -13.06
C GLY A 134 -2.99 -29.61 -11.94
N ASP A 135 -3.36 -28.89 -10.86
CA ASP A 135 -3.93 -29.47 -9.63
C ASP A 135 -5.37 -29.08 -9.31
N GLY A 136 -6.14 -28.70 -10.31
CA GLY A 136 -7.51 -28.22 -10.07
C GLY A 136 -7.55 -26.75 -9.65
N ILE A 137 -6.42 -26.05 -9.71
CA ILE A 137 -6.41 -24.59 -9.64
C ILE A 137 -6.90 -24.07 -10.97
N ASN A 138 -7.97 -23.32 -10.93
CA ASN A 138 -8.67 -22.87 -12.12
C ASN A 138 -8.62 -21.33 -12.30
N HIS A 139 -8.08 -20.61 -11.30
CA HIS A 139 -7.99 -19.16 -11.35
C HIS A 139 -6.64 -18.66 -10.84
N ILE A 140 -5.87 -17.97 -11.69
CA ILE A 140 -4.77 -17.09 -11.29
C ILE A 140 -5.37 -15.70 -11.18
N GLN A 141 -5.39 -15.14 -9.95
CA GLN A 141 -6.10 -13.88 -9.68
C GLN A 141 -5.19 -12.67 -9.83
N ASN A 142 -3.97 -12.76 -9.31
CA ASN A 142 -3.04 -11.64 -9.28
C ASN A 142 -1.59 -12.13 -9.30
N ILE A 143 -0.73 -11.37 -10.00
CA ILE A 143 0.73 -11.50 -9.96
C ILE A 143 1.26 -10.10 -9.67
N GLU A 144 1.93 -9.96 -8.54
CA GLU A 144 2.51 -8.70 -8.08
C GLU A 144 4.03 -8.86 -7.98
N LEU A 145 4.76 -8.05 -8.72
CA LEU A 145 6.22 -7.99 -8.64
C LEU A 145 6.64 -7.19 -7.41
N LYS A 146 7.67 -7.66 -6.71
CA LYS A 146 8.16 -7.09 -5.46
C LYS A 146 9.67 -6.97 -5.46
N VAL A 147 10.15 -6.15 -4.53
CA VAL A 147 11.56 -6.02 -4.20
C VAL A 147 11.78 -6.56 -2.80
N SER A 148 12.79 -7.40 -2.62
CA SER A 148 13.11 -8.03 -1.32
C SER A 148 13.47 -7.02 -0.24
N ASP A 149 14.15 -5.93 -0.60
CA ASP A 149 14.59 -4.87 0.31
C ASP A 149 13.88 -3.53 -0.02
N ALA A 150 12.54 -3.56 0.02
CA ALA A 150 11.71 -2.39 -0.26
C ALA A 150 12.00 -1.22 0.70
N GLU A 151 12.33 -1.52 1.96
CA GLU A 151 12.65 -0.51 2.99
C GLU A 151 13.89 0.31 2.62
N LYS A 152 14.93 -0.34 2.10
CA LYS A 152 16.13 0.34 1.62
C LYS A 152 15.82 1.34 0.50
N TYR A 153 15.02 0.95 -0.48
CA TYR A 153 14.66 1.83 -1.59
C TYR A 153 13.74 2.97 -1.14
N GLN A 154 12.83 2.71 -0.19
CA GLN A 154 12.01 3.75 0.41
C GLN A 154 12.86 4.77 1.18
N GLU A 155 13.88 4.31 1.93
CA GLU A 155 14.82 5.21 2.60
C GLU A 155 15.65 6.03 1.60
N GLN A 156 16.09 5.44 0.51
CA GLN A 156 16.79 6.17 -0.54
C GLN A 156 15.90 7.27 -1.17
N ALA A 157 14.62 6.96 -1.42
CA ALA A 157 13.65 7.94 -1.91
C ALA A 157 13.45 9.08 -0.89
N ARG A 158 13.37 8.76 0.41
CA ARG A 158 13.30 9.75 1.49
C ARG A 158 14.53 10.68 1.52
N GLN A 159 15.71 10.12 1.42
CA GLN A 159 16.94 10.91 1.38
C GLN A 159 17.00 11.81 0.14
N ALA A 160 16.53 11.33 -1.00
CA ALA A 160 16.40 12.14 -2.22
C ALA A 160 15.40 13.30 -2.02
N ALA A 161 14.25 13.06 -1.38
CA ALA A 161 13.25 14.08 -1.06
C ALA A 161 13.82 15.17 -0.12
N ILE A 162 14.56 14.76 0.91
CA ILE A 162 15.20 15.70 1.84
C ILE A 162 16.25 16.57 1.11
N LYS A 163 17.03 15.95 0.25
CA LYS A 163 18.04 16.66 -0.55
C LYS A 163 17.37 17.67 -1.50
N ASP A 164 16.30 17.29 -2.15
CA ASP A 164 15.52 18.14 -3.05
C ASP A 164 14.93 19.35 -2.30
N ALA A 165 14.29 19.14 -1.13
CA ALA A 165 13.76 20.23 -0.30
C ALA A 165 14.85 21.24 0.07
N LYS A 166 15.99 20.75 0.56
CA LYS A 166 17.15 21.60 0.93
C LYS A 166 17.72 22.37 -0.25
N SER A 167 17.83 21.71 -1.41
CA SER A 167 18.33 22.33 -2.64
C SER A 167 17.42 23.46 -3.13
N LYS A 168 16.11 23.20 -3.15
CA LYS A 168 15.09 24.20 -3.51
C LYS A 168 15.12 25.39 -2.56
N ALA A 169 15.14 25.12 -1.24
CA ALA A 169 15.18 26.17 -0.24
C ALA A 169 16.42 27.07 -0.41
N LYS A 170 17.60 26.48 -0.56
CA LYS A 170 18.85 27.23 -0.78
C LYS A 170 18.82 28.07 -2.07
N SER A 171 18.30 27.49 -3.15
CA SER A 171 18.19 28.20 -4.43
C SER A 171 17.24 29.39 -4.36
N LEU A 172 16.09 29.21 -3.68
CA LEU A 172 15.09 30.28 -3.50
C LEU A 172 15.62 31.38 -2.58
N ALA A 173 16.17 31.03 -1.43
CA ALA A 173 16.73 32.03 -0.51
C ALA A 173 17.77 32.91 -1.22
N LYS A 174 18.72 32.27 -1.93
CA LYS A 174 19.72 33.00 -2.71
C LYS A 174 19.12 33.89 -3.81
N GLY A 175 18.05 33.42 -4.47
CA GLY A 175 17.39 34.20 -5.52
C GLY A 175 16.60 35.41 -5.01
N PHE A 176 16.30 35.46 -3.72
CA PHE A 176 15.63 36.56 -3.02
C PHE A 176 16.59 37.34 -2.09
N ASP A 177 17.90 37.18 -2.27
CA ASP A 177 18.94 37.88 -1.50
C ASP A 177 18.79 37.70 0.02
N THR A 178 18.45 36.51 0.46
CA THR A 178 18.33 36.10 1.87
C THR A 178 19.01 34.76 2.12
N ASP A 179 19.30 34.44 3.37
CA ASP A 179 19.90 33.18 3.78
C ASP A 179 18.95 32.37 4.66
N ILE A 180 19.26 31.07 4.79
CA ILE A 180 18.49 30.14 5.62
C ILE A 180 19.12 30.08 7.01
N ASP A 181 18.38 30.50 8.05
CA ASP A 181 18.80 30.40 9.45
C ASP A 181 18.62 28.98 10.04
N GLY A 182 17.74 28.18 9.46
CA GLY A 182 17.54 26.81 9.88
C GLY A 182 16.19 26.22 9.52
N VAL A 183 15.94 25.02 10.00
CA VAL A 183 14.65 24.34 9.84
C VAL A 183 13.75 24.70 11.01
N TRP A 184 12.57 25.23 10.72
CA TRP A 184 11.54 25.52 11.71
C TRP A 184 10.60 24.35 11.96
N ASN A 185 10.09 23.76 10.88
CA ASN A 185 9.12 22.66 10.96
C ASN A 185 9.35 21.68 9.83
N ILE A 186 9.17 20.41 10.14
CA ILE A 186 9.15 19.34 9.17
C ILE A 186 7.80 18.64 9.30
N ARG A 187 7.08 18.53 8.19
CA ARG A 187 5.88 17.71 8.10
C ARG A 187 6.17 16.51 7.22
N TYR A 188 6.10 15.36 7.82
CA TYR A 188 6.33 14.10 7.14
C TYR A 188 5.18 13.14 7.43
N PHE A 189 4.64 12.57 6.38
CA PHE A 189 3.65 11.50 6.47
C PHE A 189 4.29 10.29 5.83
N ASP A 190 4.48 9.25 6.61
CA ASP A 190 5.09 8.01 6.12
C ASP A 190 4.21 7.46 4.98
N PRO A 191 4.68 7.49 3.73
CA PRO A 191 3.90 6.97 2.63
C PRO A 191 3.80 5.46 2.82
N MET A 192 2.59 4.92 2.86
CA MET A 192 2.46 3.48 2.68
C MET A 192 3.08 3.14 1.32
N PRO A 193 4.10 2.26 1.28
CA PRO A 193 4.75 1.88 0.04
C PRO A 193 3.70 1.34 -0.92
N ARG A 194 3.38 2.10 -1.94
CA ARG A 194 2.61 1.62 -3.08
C ARG A 194 3.57 1.54 -4.25
N PRO A 195 4.05 0.33 -4.59
CA PRO A 195 4.82 0.18 -5.80
C PRO A 195 3.96 0.64 -6.98
N VAL A 196 4.36 1.72 -7.59
CA VAL A 196 3.77 2.15 -8.86
C VAL A 196 4.52 1.40 -9.94
N MET A 197 3.87 0.41 -10.55
CA MET A 197 4.42 -0.22 -11.75
C MET A 197 4.58 0.86 -12.82
N GLY A 198 5.82 1.09 -13.24
CA GLY A 198 6.11 1.94 -14.39
C GLY A 198 5.34 1.41 -15.60
N ARG A 199 4.70 2.30 -16.37
CA ARG A 199 4.12 1.93 -17.66
C ARG A 199 5.25 1.38 -18.52
N MET A 200 5.14 0.10 -18.89
CA MET A 200 5.94 -0.44 -19.99
C MET A 200 5.71 0.47 -21.21
N ALA A 201 6.77 1.01 -21.76
CA ALA A 201 6.71 1.62 -23.08
C ALA A 201 6.27 0.51 -24.05
N MET A 202 5.09 0.67 -24.62
CA MET A 202 4.59 -0.21 -25.68
C MET A 202 5.39 0.10 -26.95
N ASP A 203 6.57 -0.48 -27.06
CA ASP A 203 7.29 -0.53 -28.31
C ASP A 203 7.85 -1.94 -28.52
N ALA A 204 7.40 -2.53 -29.62
CA ALA A 204 7.90 -3.74 -30.27
C ALA A 204 7.64 -5.11 -29.59
N ALA A 205 7.08 -5.98 -30.41
CA ALA A 205 6.98 -7.43 -30.25
C ALA A 205 8.30 -8.05 -29.75
N VAL A 206 8.35 -8.43 -28.49
CA VAL A 206 9.46 -9.16 -27.87
C VAL A 206 8.94 -10.45 -27.26
N GLU A 207 9.68 -11.52 -27.52
CA GLU A 207 9.44 -12.89 -27.09
C GLU A 207 9.04 -13.00 -25.60
N THR A 208 8.10 -13.89 -25.34
CA THR A 208 7.38 -14.14 -24.08
C THR A 208 8.23 -14.53 -22.85
N LYS A 209 9.54 -14.52 -22.93
CA LYS A 209 10.43 -14.90 -21.79
C LYS A 209 10.94 -13.71 -20.95
N ALA A 210 10.91 -12.48 -21.47
CA ALA A 210 11.51 -11.31 -20.81
C ALA A 210 10.52 -10.43 -20.03
N THR A 211 9.23 -10.76 -20.02
CA THR A 211 8.14 -9.82 -19.67
C THR A 211 8.14 -9.36 -18.20
N TYR A 212 8.76 -10.09 -17.27
CA TYR A 212 8.80 -9.71 -15.85
C TYR A 212 10.13 -9.06 -15.42
N GLN A 213 11.21 -9.26 -16.19
CA GLN A 213 12.55 -8.75 -15.85
C GLN A 213 12.76 -7.28 -16.24
N ASP A 214 11.98 -6.77 -17.20
CA ASP A 214 12.05 -5.38 -17.65
C ASP A 214 11.12 -4.43 -16.85
N ALA A 215 10.42 -4.95 -15.85
CA ALA A 215 9.56 -4.14 -15.00
C ALA A 215 10.41 -3.35 -14.00
N GLU A 216 10.03 -2.09 -13.77
CA GLU A 216 10.62 -1.25 -12.74
C GLU A 216 9.58 -0.91 -11.68
N ILE A 217 10.01 -0.95 -10.41
CA ILE A 217 9.21 -0.50 -9.28
C ILE A 217 9.75 0.84 -8.82
N THR A 218 8.90 1.87 -8.84
CA THR A 218 9.27 3.22 -8.41
C THR A 218 8.84 3.44 -6.96
N PHE A 219 9.80 3.77 -6.12
CA PHE A 219 9.63 4.23 -4.75
C PHE A 219 9.61 5.74 -4.73
N ARG A 220 8.60 6.33 -4.10
CA ARG A 220 8.43 7.78 -4.00
C ARG A 220 8.32 8.20 -2.56
N ASP A 221 8.92 9.34 -2.25
CA ASP A 221 8.79 9.96 -0.95
C ASP A 221 8.62 11.48 -1.08
N ARG A 222 8.03 12.09 -0.06
CA ARG A 222 7.74 13.52 -0.01
C ARG A 222 7.93 14.04 1.39
N VAL A 223 8.61 15.17 1.51
CA VAL A 223 8.78 15.90 2.75
C VAL A 223 8.39 17.37 2.57
N GLU A 224 7.64 17.91 3.51
CA GLU A 224 7.32 19.35 3.58
C GLU A 224 8.19 19.99 4.67
N VAL A 225 8.89 21.05 4.31
CA VAL A 225 9.83 21.69 5.23
C VAL A 225 9.60 23.20 5.23
N VAL A 226 9.49 23.75 6.42
CA VAL A 226 9.48 25.20 6.67
C VAL A 226 10.85 25.59 7.20
N PHE A 227 11.52 26.49 6.51
CA PHE A 227 12.80 27.08 6.89
C PHE A 227 12.58 28.48 7.44
N ARG A 228 13.38 28.85 8.44
CA ARG A 228 13.55 30.26 8.83
C ARG A 228 14.48 30.95 7.86
N LEU A 229 14.18 32.19 7.54
CA LEU A 229 15.07 33.06 6.77
C LEU A 229 15.74 34.05 7.72
N GLU A 230 16.98 34.43 7.40
CA GLU A 230 17.65 35.53 8.06
C GLU A 230 16.95 36.86 7.71
N ASN A 231 16.91 37.77 8.72
CA ASN A 231 16.35 39.11 8.54
C ASN A 231 17.41 40.03 7.92
#